data_ad757bd03b6d21a5a435a8a03df13ce1
#
_entry.id   ad757bd03b6d21a5a435a8a03df13ce1
#
_cell.length_a   1.000
_cell.length_b   1.000
_cell.length_c   1.000
_cell.angle_alpha   90.00
_cell.angle_beta   90.00
_cell.angle_gamma   90.00
#
_symmetry.space_group_name_H-M   'P 1'
#
loop_
_entity.id
_entity.type
_entity.pdbx_description
1 polymer ?
#
loop_
_entity_poly.entity_id
_entity_poly.type
_entity_poly.pdbx_seq_one_letter_code
_entity_poly.pdbx_strand_id
1 'polypeptide(L)'
;MTAPVAVTTQDEESVDEGIRWLVDRLGDRQKLTVWTPQMQNLTGNPQLRSLVARTRVEHITGRGGAHLGGPGPVLMAWPHPTDISEFLMYNSHQVTALCVIAWGDELLSWVSAARPELLGKTTSWDLGNQLDPVVEATMRSVTESINHNNTITGGYEKDDVVSALLALHDAGYALDAKALEGWAVANGWSGRNPAHLADYARKIMSGSRPRSKRKRDTNFVERMRQETSSSMQQNR
;
A
#
# COMPACT_ATOMS: atom_id res chain seq x y z
N MET A 1 -0.77 -6.29 -7.71
CA MET A 1 0.44 -6.17 -8.58
C MET A 1 1.09 -7.53 -8.69
N THR A 2 1.48 -7.96 -9.89
CA THR A 2 2.14 -9.27 -10.13
C THR A 2 3.67 -9.19 -10.11
N ALA A 3 4.23 -7.98 -10.19
CA ALA A 3 5.67 -7.76 -10.11
C ALA A 3 6.19 -8.09 -8.70
N PRO A 4 7.42 -8.66 -8.57
CA PRO A 4 8.04 -8.87 -7.27
C PRO A 4 8.26 -7.56 -6.53
N VAL A 5 8.05 -7.59 -5.20
CA VAL A 5 8.18 -6.44 -4.32
C VAL A 5 9.14 -6.77 -3.19
N ALA A 6 10.04 -5.84 -2.89
CA ALA A 6 10.91 -5.90 -1.73
C ALA A 6 10.84 -4.61 -0.90
N VAL A 7 11.23 -4.70 0.35
CA VAL A 7 11.38 -3.55 1.25
C VAL A 7 12.72 -3.62 1.96
N THR A 8 13.32 -2.46 2.17
CA THR A 8 14.58 -2.29 2.89
C THR A 8 14.55 -1.03 3.77
N THR A 9 15.51 -0.88 4.66
CA THR A 9 15.68 0.33 5.48
C THR A 9 16.64 1.33 4.82
N GLN A 10 16.72 2.53 5.39
CA GLN A 10 17.49 3.67 4.84
C GLN A 10 19.00 3.64 5.14
N ASP A 11 19.50 2.68 5.91
CA ASP A 11 20.92 2.58 6.18
C ASP A 11 21.68 2.09 4.93
N GLU A 12 22.96 2.45 4.86
CA GLU A 12 23.78 2.29 3.66
C GLU A 12 23.82 0.85 3.13
N GLU A 13 24.04 -0.12 4.02
CA GLU A 13 24.13 -1.53 3.65
C GLU A 13 22.79 -2.07 3.12
N SER A 14 21.68 -1.70 3.76
CA SER A 14 20.34 -2.11 3.36
C SER A 14 19.91 -1.47 2.03
N VAL A 15 20.28 -0.20 1.79
CA VAL A 15 20.06 0.46 0.50
C VAL A 15 20.84 -0.24 -0.62
N ASP A 16 22.10 -0.60 -0.39
CA ASP A 16 22.93 -1.32 -1.37
C ASP A 16 22.34 -2.70 -1.68
N GLU A 17 21.78 -3.39 -0.69
CA GLU A 17 21.08 -4.66 -0.90
C GLU A 17 19.83 -4.49 -1.77
N GLY A 18 19.02 -3.47 -1.50
CA GLY A 18 17.87 -3.13 -2.33
C GLY A 18 18.25 -2.77 -3.78
N ILE A 19 19.33 -2.03 -3.97
CA ILE A 19 19.86 -1.71 -5.30
C ILE A 19 20.30 -2.99 -6.01
N ARG A 20 21.05 -3.88 -5.37
CA ARG A 20 21.48 -5.16 -5.94
C ARG A 20 20.28 -6.01 -6.34
N TRP A 21 19.29 -6.13 -5.46
CA TRP A 21 18.05 -6.86 -5.71
C TRP A 21 17.33 -6.38 -6.98
N LEU A 22 17.30 -5.07 -7.26
CA LEU A 22 16.73 -4.49 -8.48
C LEU A 22 17.62 -4.68 -9.71
N VAL A 23 18.95 -4.55 -9.56
CA VAL A 23 19.91 -4.73 -10.67
C VAL A 23 19.86 -6.16 -11.19
N ASP A 24 19.73 -7.15 -10.31
CA ASP A 24 19.58 -8.57 -10.69
C ASP A 24 18.29 -8.84 -11.50
N ARG A 25 17.32 -7.92 -11.44
CA ARG A 25 16.03 -7.98 -12.17
C ARG A 25 15.95 -7.02 -13.36
N LEU A 26 17.05 -6.31 -13.66
CA LEU A 26 17.09 -5.34 -14.74
C LEU A 26 17.32 -6.02 -16.08
N GLY A 27 16.32 -6.05 -16.94
CA GLY A 27 16.43 -6.59 -18.29
C GLY A 27 17.30 -5.72 -19.23
N ASP A 28 17.80 -6.32 -20.33
CA ASP A 28 18.79 -5.70 -21.23
C ASP A 28 18.41 -4.34 -21.81
N ARG A 29 17.13 -4.12 -22.06
CA ARG A 29 16.60 -2.87 -22.66
C ARG A 29 15.85 -1.99 -21.67
N GLN A 30 15.82 -2.36 -20.39
CA GLN A 30 15.11 -1.63 -19.35
C GLN A 30 16.02 -0.56 -18.73
N LYS A 31 15.38 0.42 -18.10
CA LYS A 31 16.01 1.38 -17.20
C LYS A 31 15.55 1.12 -15.78
N LEU A 32 16.46 1.31 -14.83
CA LEU A 32 16.13 1.41 -13.41
C LEU A 32 15.61 2.83 -13.14
N THR A 33 14.44 2.95 -12.55
CA THR A 33 13.93 4.25 -12.12
C THR A 33 14.09 4.41 -10.62
N VAL A 34 14.70 5.52 -10.21
CA VAL A 34 14.73 5.96 -8.81
C VAL A 34 13.62 6.99 -8.62
N TRP A 35 12.67 6.69 -7.74
CA TRP A 35 11.63 7.62 -7.34
C TRP A 35 11.94 8.20 -5.97
N THR A 36 11.79 9.52 -5.81
CA THR A 36 11.87 10.21 -4.50
C THR A 36 10.71 11.18 -4.34
N PRO A 37 10.24 11.49 -3.12
CA PRO A 37 9.19 12.48 -2.91
C PRO A 37 9.54 13.84 -3.53
N GLN A 38 10.78 14.27 -3.39
CA GLN A 38 11.29 15.55 -3.87
C GLN A 38 12.75 15.44 -4.34
N MET A 39 13.18 16.35 -5.22
CA MET A 39 14.56 16.38 -5.73
C MET A 39 15.62 16.50 -4.61
N GLN A 40 15.32 17.23 -3.55
CA GLN A 40 16.24 17.37 -2.42
C GLN A 40 16.52 16.04 -1.69
N ASN A 41 15.59 15.09 -1.73
CA ASN A 41 15.83 13.76 -1.17
C ASN A 41 16.92 13.01 -1.95
N LEU A 42 16.97 13.18 -3.28
CA LEU A 42 18.06 12.65 -4.10
C LEU A 42 19.37 13.35 -3.79
N THR A 43 19.37 14.70 -3.81
CA THR A 43 20.61 15.49 -3.62
C THR A 43 21.22 15.33 -2.23
N GLY A 44 20.39 15.06 -1.22
CA GLY A 44 20.83 14.80 0.16
C GLY A 44 21.39 13.39 0.39
N ASN A 45 21.20 12.44 -0.55
CA ASN A 45 21.64 11.06 -0.38
C ASN A 45 22.77 10.70 -1.39
N PRO A 46 24.02 10.48 -0.91
CA PRO A 46 25.17 10.19 -1.79
C PRO A 46 25.01 8.89 -2.60
N GLN A 47 24.42 7.83 -2.01
CA GLN A 47 24.23 6.55 -2.70
C GLN A 47 23.24 6.70 -3.86
N LEU A 48 22.10 7.34 -3.65
CA LEU A 48 21.10 7.55 -4.71
C LEU A 48 21.64 8.47 -5.81
N ARG A 49 22.43 9.51 -5.44
CA ARG A 49 23.13 10.34 -6.45
C ARG A 49 24.09 9.53 -7.30
N SER A 50 24.90 8.68 -6.66
CA SER A 50 25.84 7.80 -7.36
C SER A 50 25.11 6.80 -8.27
N LEU A 51 23.97 6.29 -7.83
CA LEU A 51 23.14 5.38 -8.61
C LEU A 51 22.57 6.07 -9.85
N VAL A 52 21.98 7.26 -9.70
CA VAL A 52 21.37 8.02 -10.81
C VAL A 52 22.41 8.51 -11.82
N ALA A 53 23.67 8.68 -11.41
CA ALA A 53 24.75 9.01 -12.34
C ALA A 53 25.14 7.85 -13.30
N ARG A 54 24.65 6.63 -13.07
CA ARG A 54 24.95 5.47 -13.91
C ARG A 54 24.13 5.50 -15.20
N THR A 55 24.68 4.93 -16.25
CA THR A 55 23.95 4.69 -17.50
C THR A 55 22.73 3.78 -17.22
N ARG A 56 21.61 4.04 -17.88
CA ARG A 56 20.35 3.29 -17.75
C ARG A 56 19.64 3.46 -16.40
N VAL A 57 19.96 4.51 -15.62
CA VAL A 57 19.22 4.89 -14.44
C VAL A 57 18.59 6.26 -14.68
N GLU A 58 17.32 6.40 -14.35
CA GLU A 58 16.61 7.67 -14.42
C GLU A 58 16.02 8.03 -13.06
N HIS A 59 15.78 9.32 -12.84
CA HIS A 59 15.18 9.82 -11.61
C HIS A 59 13.89 10.55 -11.90
N ILE A 60 12.87 10.25 -11.10
CA ILE A 60 11.58 10.95 -11.11
C ILE A 60 11.21 11.35 -9.69
N THR A 61 10.35 12.35 -9.56
CA THR A 61 9.84 12.80 -8.26
C THR A 61 8.33 12.60 -8.14
N GLY A 62 7.82 12.53 -6.91
CA GLY A 62 6.37 12.43 -6.63
C GLY A 62 5.59 13.67 -7.07
N ARG A 63 6.24 14.78 -7.38
CA ARG A 63 5.57 16.00 -7.85
C ARG A 63 5.26 15.91 -9.36
N GLY A 64 4.01 16.17 -9.73
CA GLY A 64 3.62 16.34 -11.13
C GLY A 64 3.24 15.05 -11.87
N GLY A 65 2.79 14.01 -11.17
CA GLY A 65 2.36 12.76 -11.80
C GLY A 65 3.55 12.00 -12.39
N ALA A 66 4.25 11.27 -11.55
CA ALA A 66 5.43 10.50 -11.94
C ALA A 66 5.05 9.38 -12.92
N HIS A 67 5.35 9.56 -14.19
CA HIS A 67 5.18 8.52 -15.21
C HIS A 67 6.54 7.92 -15.56
N LEU A 68 6.57 6.59 -15.68
CA LEU A 68 7.75 5.88 -16.18
C LEU A 68 7.93 6.14 -17.69
N GLY A 69 9.17 6.31 -18.10
CA GLY A 69 9.52 6.43 -19.53
C GLY A 69 9.44 5.11 -20.31
N GLY A 70 9.21 3.99 -19.63
CA GLY A 70 9.09 2.64 -20.18
C GLY A 70 9.13 1.58 -19.07
N PRO A 71 8.96 0.29 -19.42
CA PRO A 71 8.96 -0.78 -18.43
C PRO A 71 10.34 -0.95 -17.78
N GLY A 72 10.36 -1.14 -16.46
CA GLY A 72 11.60 -1.37 -15.72
C GLY A 72 11.39 -1.53 -14.21
N PRO A 73 12.46 -1.91 -13.50
CA PRO A 73 12.45 -1.95 -12.04
C PRO A 73 12.48 -0.54 -11.44
N VAL A 74 11.88 -0.40 -10.26
CA VAL A 74 11.75 0.88 -9.55
C VAL A 74 12.30 0.77 -8.14
N LEU A 75 13.19 1.70 -7.77
CA LEU A 75 13.59 1.98 -6.40
C LEU A 75 12.79 3.17 -5.90
N MET A 76 11.88 2.94 -4.96
CA MET A 76 11.05 3.98 -4.38
C MET A 76 11.57 4.36 -3.00
N ALA A 77 12.20 5.51 -2.89
CA ALA A 77 12.85 5.93 -1.65
C ALA A 77 11.92 6.80 -0.80
N TRP A 78 11.67 6.36 0.43
CA TRP A 78 10.91 7.05 1.47
C TRP A 78 9.49 7.47 1.08
N PRO A 79 8.71 6.61 0.42
CA PRO A 79 7.32 6.93 0.14
C PRO A 79 6.46 6.84 1.40
N HIS A 80 5.38 7.60 1.45
CA HIS A 80 4.23 7.27 2.27
C HIS A 80 3.38 6.17 1.59
N PRO A 81 2.51 5.46 2.31
CA PRO A 81 1.61 4.48 1.69
C PRO A 81 0.81 5.04 0.51
N THR A 82 0.35 6.28 0.61
CA THR A 82 -0.38 6.98 -0.47
C THR A 82 0.48 7.19 -1.72
N ASP A 83 1.80 7.47 -1.57
CA ASP A 83 2.69 7.64 -2.72
C ASP A 83 2.81 6.34 -3.53
N ILE A 84 2.84 5.20 -2.84
CA ILE A 84 2.86 3.87 -3.48
C ILE A 84 1.60 3.67 -4.31
N SER A 85 0.41 3.93 -3.74
CA SER A 85 -0.86 3.74 -4.45
C SER A 85 -1.05 4.73 -5.59
N GLU A 86 -0.67 6.00 -5.42
CA GLU A 86 -0.70 7.01 -6.49
C GLU A 86 0.26 6.65 -7.63
N PHE A 87 1.48 6.23 -7.31
CA PHE A 87 2.46 5.81 -8.31
C PHE A 87 1.99 4.57 -9.09
N LEU A 88 1.50 3.55 -8.39
CA LEU A 88 1.03 2.31 -9.02
C LEU A 88 -0.26 2.50 -9.83
N MET A 89 -1.09 3.48 -9.51
CA MET A 89 -2.29 3.82 -10.29
C MET A 89 -1.94 4.08 -11.77
N TYR A 90 -0.82 4.75 -12.03
CA TYR A 90 -0.43 5.13 -13.39
C TYR A 90 0.62 4.19 -14.01
N ASN A 91 1.39 3.49 -13.18
CA ASN A 91 2.60 2.81 -13.63
C ASN A 91 2.61 1.29 -13.40
N SER A 92 1.59 0.71 -12.77
CA SER A 92 1.58 -0.71 -12.38
C SER A 92 1.87 -1.69 -13.52
N HIS A 93 1.50 -1.34 -14.76
CA HIS A 93 1.73 -2.16 -15.95
C HIS A 93 3.17 -2.07 -16.50
N GLN A 94 3.95 -1.07 -16.07
CA GLN A 94 5.32 -0.85 -16.48
C GLN A 94 6.34 -1.26 -15.42
N VAL A 95 5.92 -1.36 -14.14
CA VAL A 95 6.79 -1.80 -13.05
C VAL A 95 7.08 -3.29 -13.17
N THR A 96 8.35 -3.65 -13.40
CA THR A 96 8.78 -5.04 -13.51
C THR A 96 9.29 -5.61 -12.17
N ALA A 97 9.75 -4.75 -11.27
CA ALA A 97 10.09 -5.04 -9.87
C ALA A 97 10.02 -3.74 -9.07
N LEU A 98 9.62 -3.81 -7.82
CA LEU A 98 9.55 -2.64 -6.93
C LEU A 98 10.33 -2.92 -5.65
N CYS A 99 11.35 -2.11 -5.37
CA CYS A 99 12.00 -2.08 -4.06
C CYS A 99 11.71 -0.76 -3.36
N VAL A 100 11.25 -0.83 -2.12
CA VAL A 100 10.89 0.34 -1.32
C VAL A 100 11.90 0.53 -0.20
N ILE A 101 12.50 1.72 -0.10
CA ILE A 101 13.30 2.13 1.05
C ILE A 101 12.37 2.78 2.05
N ALA A 102 12.14 2.13 3.18
CA ALA A 102 11.25 2.63 4.21
C ALA A 102 11.91 3.67 5.10
N TRP A 103 11.12 4.62 5.58
CA TRP A 103 11.50 5.55 6.65
C TRP A 103 10.86 5.09 7.96
N GLY A 104 11.70 4.57 8.87
CA GLY A 104 11.20 4.08 10.16
C GLY A 104 10.11 3.03 10.00
N ASP A 105 9.03 3.18 10.75
CA ASP A 105 7.89 2.26 10.85
C ASP A 105 6.66 2.67 10.03
N GLU A 106 6.76 3.72 9.21
CA GLU A 106 5.60 4.27 8.49
C GLU A 106 4.94 3.26 7.54
N LEU A 107 5.72 2.33 7.00
CA LEU A 107 5.25 1.33 6.05
C LEU A 107 4.90 -0.02 6.66
N LEU A 108 5.02 -0.23 7.98
CA LEU A 108 4.79 -1.53 8.62
C LEU A 108 3.42 -2.12 8.27
N SER A 109 2.37 -1.31 8.27
CA SER A 109 1.02 -1.78 7.94
C SER A 109 0.89 -2.25 6.49
N TRP A 110 1.54 -1.54 5.55
CA TRP A 110 1.60 -1.97 4.16
C TRP A 110 2.45 -3.22 4.00
N VAL A 111 3.62 -3.28 4.62
CA VAL A 111 4.53 -4.45 4.57
C VAL A 111 3.86 -5.69 5.11
N SER A 112 3.16 -5.57 6.24
CA SER A 112 2.40 -6.68 6.82
C SER A 112 1.32 -7.23 5.89
N ALA A 113 0.60 -6.34 5.19
CA ALA A 113 -0.47 -6.72 4.29
C ALA A 113 0.04 -7.20 2.92
N ALA A 114 1.05 -6.53 2.36
CA ALA A 114 1.61 -6.83 1.04
C ALA A 114 2.57 -8.03 1.04
N ARG A 115 3.18 -8.33 2.20
CA ARG A 115 4.19 -9.39 2.39
C ARG A 115 5.31 -9.35 1.34
N PRO A 116 5.99 -8.21 1.16
CA PRO A 116 7.12 -8.11 0.27
C PRO A 116 8.30 -8.96 0.78
N GLU A 117 9.29 -9.18 -0.08
CA GLU A 117 10.59 -9.71 0.34
C GLU A 117 11.27 -8.71 1.29
N LEU A 118 11.68 -9.16 2.47
CA LEU A 118 12.35 -8.33 3.46
C LEU A 118 13.86 -8.38 3.24
N LEU A 119 14.48 -7.22 3.03
CA LEU A 119 15.91 -7.09 2.77
C LEU A 119 16.61 -6.32 3.91
N GLY A 120 17.86 -6.66 4.17
CA GLY A 120 18.68 -5.97 5.16
C GLY A 120 18.04 -6.01 6.56
N LYS A 121 18.01 -4.89 7.24
CA LYS A 121 17.49 -4.79 8.61
C LYS A 121 15.97 -4.99 8.72
N THR A 122 15.21 -4.93 7.63
CA THR A 122 13.77 -5.20 7.67
C THR A 122 13.47 -6.67 8.01
N THR A 123 14.42 -7.58 7.83
CA THR A 123 14.27 -9.00 8.20
C THR A 123 13.98 -9.22 9.68
N SER A 124 14.32 -8.24 10.53
CA SER A 124 14.05 -8.26 11.97
C SER A 124 12.73 -7.57 12.37
N TRP A 125 11.95 -7.07 11.42
CA TRP A 125 10.70 -6.40 11.72
C TRP A 125 9.65 -7.35 12.28
N ASP A 126 9.05 -6.96 13.40
CA ASP A 126 7.84 -7.59 13.90
C ASP A 126 6.64 -7.00 13.13
N LEU A 127 6.13 -7.77 12.19
CA LEU A 127 5.03 -7.32 11.35
C LEU A 127 3.66 -7.38 12.04
N GLY A 128 3.57 -7.97 13.22
CA GLY A 128 2.37 -8.01 14.05
C GLY A 128 1.09 -8.43 13.31
N ASN A 129 -0.01 -8.53 14.03
CA ASN A 129 -1.32 -8.71 13.40
C ASN A 129 -1.96 -7.33 13.16
N GLN A 130 -2.24 -7.01 11.89
CA GLN A 130 -2.61 -5.66 11.48
C GLN A 130 -4.12 -5.40 11.55
N LEU A 131 -4.91 -6.32 11.04
CA LEU A 131 -6.37 -6.22 11.04
C LEU A 131 -6.98 -7.45 11.70
N ASP A 132 -8.09 -7.23 12.40
CA ASP A 132 -8.97 -8.32 12.78
C ASP A 132 -9.43 -9.08 11.53
N PRO A 133 -9.43 -10.42 11.52
CA PRO A 133 -9.81 -11.22 10.36
C PRO A 133 -11.20 -10.88 9.81
N VAL A 134 -12.16 -10.48 10.65
CA VAL A 134 -13.50 -10.07 10.22
C VAL A 134 -13.47 -8.69 9.55
N VAL A 135 -12.63 -7.78 10.05
CA VAL A 135 -12.40 -6.48 9.40
C VAL A 135 -11.78 -6.69 8.03
N GLU A 136 -10.77 -7.56 7.92
CA GLU A 136 -10.12 -7.88 6.64
C GLU A 136 -11.10 -8.52 5.66
N ALA A 137 -11.87 -9.53 6.06
CA ALA A 137 -12.90 -10.16 5.24
C ALA A 137 -13.94 -9.15 4.75
N THR A 138 -14.36 -8.22 5.63
CA THR A 138 -15.26 -7.13 5.27
C THR A 138 -14.63 -6.24 4.19
N MET A 139 -13.38 -5.84 4.33
CA MET A 139 -12.70 -4.99 3.34
C MET A 139 -12.49 -5.70 2.00
N ARG A 140 -12.26 -7.01 1.99
CA ARG A 140 -12.22 -7.83 0.76
C ARG A 140 -13.59 -7.80 0.05
N SER A 141 -14.67 -8.06 0.78
CA SER A 141 -16.03 -7.99 0.24
C SER A 141 -16.38 -6.61 -0.32
N VAL A 142 -15.94 -5.53 0.35
CA VAL A 142 -16.09 -4.16 -0.17
C VAL A 142 -15.28 -3.98 -1.45
N THR A 143 -14.03 -4.44 -1.50
CA THR A 143 -13.17 -4.33 -2.68
C THR A 143 -13.79 -5.01 -3.92
N GLU A 144 -14.47 -6.14 -3.73
CA GLU A 144 -15.19 -6.85 -4.80
C GLU A 144 -16.45 -6.11 -5.27
N SER A 145 -17.07 -5.32 -4.40
CA SER A 145 -18.35 -4.65 -4.67
C SER A 145 -18.22 -3.24 -5.25
N ILE A 146 -17.04 -2.63 -5.16
CA ILE A 146 -16.79 -1.26 -5.64
C ILE A 146 -15.76 -1.24 -6.78
N ASN A 147 -15.78 -0.17 -7.57
CA ASN A 147 -14.63 0.13 -8.43
C ASN A 147 -13.62 0.97 -7.64
N HIS A 148 -12.65 0.30 -7.02
CA HIS A 148 -11.62 0.94 -6.20
C HIS A 148 -10.62 1.81 -6.99
N ASN A 149 -10.76 1.90 -8.33
CA ASN A 149 -10.10 2.89 -9.16
C ASN A 149 -10.87 4.23 -9.21
N ASN A 150 -12.17 4.22 -8.88
CA ASN A 150 -12.93 5.44 -8.69
C ASN A 150 -12.67 6.03 -7.31
N THR A 151 -12.95 7.33 -7.15
CA THR A 151 -12.84 7.95 -5.83
C THR A 151 -13.92 7.44 -4.88
N ILE A 152 -13.52 7.15 -3.63
CA ILE A 152 -14.45 6.81 -2.55
C ILE A 152 -14.93 8.02 -1.75
N THR A 153 -14.76 9.25 -2.26
CA THR A 153 -15.21 10.46 -1.56
C THR A 153 -16.68 10.82 -1.84
N GLY A 154 -17.30 10.15 -2.80
CA GLY A 154 -18.71 10.35 -3.18
C GLY A 154 -19.28 9.11 -3.87
N GLY A 155 -20.57 9.17 -4.18
CA GLY A 155 -21.25 8.14 -4.95
C GLY A 155 -21.46 6.82 -4.21
N TYR A 156 -21.64 5.77 -4.99
CA TYR A 156 -21.89 4.41 -4.54
C TYR A 156 -20.70 3.85 -3.75
N GLU A 157 -19.47 4.06 -4.23
CA GLU A 157 -18.25 3.57 -3.62
C GLU A 157 -18.07 4.11 -2.20
N LYS A 158 -18.30 5.42 -2.00
CA LYS A 158 -18.31 6.02 -0.66
C LYS A 158 -19.36 5.37 0.23
N ASP A 159 -20.59 5.27 -0.27
CA ASP A 159 -21.71 4.77 0.51
C ASP A 159 -21.47 3.31 0.94
N ASP A 160 -20.85 2.51 0.08
CA ASP A 160 -20.52 1.12 0.36
C ASP A 160 -19.43 0.99 1.42
N VAL A 161 -18.31 1.71 1.26
CA VAL A 161 -17.20 1.75 2.20
C VAL A 161 -17.66 2.24 3.58
N VAL A 162 -18.34 3.39 3.62
CA VAL A 162 -18.78 4.00 4.88
C VAL A 162 -19.78 3.10 5.61
N SER A 163 -20.73 2.48 4.89
CA SER A 163 -21.70 1.57 5.51
C SER A 163 -21.05 0.31 6.09
N ALA A 164 -20.01 -0.20 5.46
CA ALA A 164 -19.28 -1.35 5.96
C ALA A 164 -18.47 -1.01 7.23
N LEU A 165 -17.75 0.11 7.22
CA LEU A 165 -17.02 0.58 8.40
C LEU A 165 -17.94 0.86 9.59
N LEU A 166 -19.11 1.50 9.35
CA LEU A 166 -20.11 1.73 10.41
C LEU A 166 -20.66 0.42 10.96
N ALA A 167 -20.94 -0.58 10.12
CA ALA A 167 -21.43 -1.88 10.56
C ALA A 167 -20.39 -2.61 11.43
N LEU A 168 -19.10 -2.57 11.06
CA LEU A 168 -18.02 -3.12 11.89
C LEU A 168 -17.91 -2.41 13.23
N HIS A 169 -17.89 -1.08 13.23
CA HIS A 169 -17.83 -0.28 14.46
C HIS A 169 -19.02 -0.55 15.39
N ASP A 170 -20.23 -0.59 14.84
CA ASP A 170 -21.46 -0.86 15.61
C ASP A 170 -21.47 -2.30 16.17
N ALA A 171 -20.75 -3.22 15.55
CA ALA A 171 -20.52 -4.59 16.03
C ALA A 171 -19.34 -4.71 17.02
N GLY A 172 -18.69 -3.59 17.38
CA GLY A 172 -17.62 -3.52 18.38
C GLY A 172 -16.21 -3.75 17.85
N TYR A 173 -15.99 -3.76 16.54
CA TYR A 173 -14.65 -3.90 15.98
C TYR A 173 -13.87 -2.58 16.01
N ALA A 174 -12.59 -2.66 16.39
CA ALA A 174 -11.68 -1.54 16.26
C ALA A 174 -11.29 -1.33 14.78
N LEU A 175 -11.30 -0.08 14.34
CA LEU A 175 -10.91 0.31 12.98
C LEU A 175 -9.55 1.04 13.04
N ASP A 176 -8.46 0.28 12.99
CA ASP A 176 -7.12 0.88 12.93
C ASP A 176 -6.92 1.54 11.56
N ALA A 177 -6.83 2.87 11.55
CA ALA A 177 -6.73 3.66 10.34
C ALA A 177 -5.44 3.40 9.56
N LYS A 178 -4.30 3.18 10.26
CA LYS A 178 -3.02 2.88 9.61
C LYS A 178 -3.04 1.49 9.00
N ALA A 179 -3.56 0.51 9.73
CA ALA A 179 -3.68 -0.86 9.24
C ALA A 179 -4.61 -0.94 8.02
N LEU A 180 -5.73 -0.23 8.02
CA LEU A 180 -6.66 -0.13 6.90
C LEU A 180 -6.03 0.54 5.67
N GLU A 181 -5.26 1.63 5.86
CA GLU A 181 -4.53 2.30 4.79
C GLU A 181 -3.50 1.36 4.14
N GLY A 182 -2.63 0.74 4.94
CA GLY A 182 -1.64 -0.20 4.47
C GLY A 182 -2.25 -1.39 3.75
N TRP A 183 -3.33 -1.93 4.29
CA TRP A 183 -4.08 -3.03 3.67
C TRP A 183 -4.67 -2.61 2.31
N ALA A 184 -5.27 -1.44 2.21
CA ALA A 184 -5.86 -0.96 0.96
C ALA A 184 -4.80 -0.74 -0.14
N VAL A 185 -3.63 -0.18 0.20
CA VAL A 185 -2.49 -0.07 -0.72
C VAL A 185 -2.06 -1.44 -1.20
N ALA A 186 -1.90 -2.41 -0.30
CA ALA A 186 -1.49 -3.77 -0.61
C ALA A 186 -2.49 -4.50 -1.53
N ASN A 187 -3.78 -4.19 -1.39
CA ASN A 187 -4.87 -4.76 -2.19
C ASN A 187 -5.22 -3.92 -3.43
N GLY A 188 -4.34 -3.01 -3.83
CA GLY A 188 -4.42 -2.30 -5.11
C GLY A 188 -5.44 -1.18 -5.19
N TRP A 189 -5.90 -0.64 -4.06
CA TRP A 189 -6.74 0.55 -4.08
C TRP A 189 -5.96 1.74 -4.64
N SER A 190 -6.54 2.42 -5.63
CA SER A 190 -5.84 3.40 -6.43
C SER A 190 -5.79 4.79 -5.81
N GLY A 191 -4.76 5.54 -6.13
CA GLY A 191 -4.61 6.95 -5.83
C GLY A 191 -4.72 7.24 -4.35
N ARG A 192 -5.59 8.17 -3.96
CA ARG A 192 -5.79 8.59 -2.56
C ARG A 192 -6.86 7.79 -1.80
N ASN A 193 -7.44 6.76 -2.41
CA ASN A 193 -8.48 5.97 -1.75
C ASN A 193 -8.01 5.30 -0.44
N PRO A 194 -6.79 4.77 -0.31
CA PRO A 194 -6.30 4.26 0.98
C PRO A 194 -6.32 5.31 2.09
N ALA A 195 -5.87 6.53 1.80
CA ALA A 195 -5.90 7.63 2.76
C ALA A 195 -7.34 8.06 3.13
N HIS A 196 -8.26 8.06 2.15
CA HIS A 196 -9.68 8.35 2.41
C HIS A 196 -10.32 7.25 3.27
N LEU A 197 -9.98 5.97 3.06
CA LEU A 197 -10.43 4.88 3.92
C LEU A 197 -9.97 5.09 5.37
N ALA A 198 -8.69 5.41 5.56
CA ALA A 198 -8.12 5.74 6.88
C ALA A 198 -8.82 6.95 7.52
N ASP A 199 -9.15 7.98 6.75
CA ASP A 199 -9.89 9.15 7.24
C ASP A 199 -11.30 8.80 7.72
N TYR A 200 -12.02 7.92 7.01
CA TYR A 200 -13.32 7.45 7.46
C TYR A 200 -13.19 6.63 8.75
N ALA A 201 -12.21 5.74 8.85
CA ALA A 201 -11.96 4.97 10.06
C ALA A 201 -11.68 5.89 11.25
N ARG A 202 -10.79 6.87 11.12
CA ARG A 202 -10.48 7.86 12.17
C ARG A 202 -11.73 8.64 12.61
N LYS A 203 -12.53 9.12 11.67
CA LYS A 203 -13.78 9.84 11.96
C LYS A 203 -14.77 8.97 12.73
N ILE A 204 -14.95 7.71 12.33
CA ILE A 204 -15.87 6.78 12.99
C ILE A 204 -15.37 6.48 14.41
N MET A 205 -14.10 6.15 14.56
CA MET A 205 -13.50 5.87 15.88
C MET A 205 -13.52 7.10 16.83
N SER A 206 -13.54 8.32 16.28
CA SER A 206 -13.72 9.55 17.07
C SER A 206 -15.19 9.89 17.38
N GLY A 207 -16.13 8.99 17.07
CA GLY A 207 -17.57 9.18 17.33
C GLY A 207 -18.34 9.89 16.23
N SER A 208 -17.70 10.27 15.13
CA SER A 208 -18.40 10.83 13.97
C SER A 208 -19.09 9.73 13.17
N ARG A 209 -20.24 10.03 12.57
CA ARG A 209 -20.95 9.09 11.69
C ARG A 209 -21.06 9.70 10.28
N PRO A 210 -20.08 9.44 9.39
CA PRO A 210 -20.14 9.91 8.02
C PRO A 210 -21.43 9.46 7.33
N ARG A 211 -22.03 10.34 6.53
CA ARG A 211 -23.29 10.00 5.83
C ARG A 211 -23.06 8.95 4.76
N SER A 212 -23.90 7.91 4.78
CA SER A 212 -24.06 6.92 3.73
C SER A 212 -25.54 6.77 3.39
N LYS A 213 -25.87 6.68 2.11
CA LYS A 213 -27.23 6.34 1.64
C LYS A 213 -27.49 4.84 1.73
N ARG A 214 -26.43 4.03 1.84
CA ARG A 214 -26.50 2.57 1.98
C ARG A 214 -26.49 2.21 3.47
N LYS A 215 -27.27 1.21 3.82
CA LYS A 215 -27.20 0.53 5.11
C LYS A 215 -26.89 -0.94 4.86
N ARG A 216 -26.00 -1.51 5.64
CA ARG A 216 -25.78 -2.96 5.66
C ARG A 216 -26.94 -3.61 6.43
N ASP A 217 -27.34 -4.79 6.03
CA ASP A 217 -28.30 -5.57 6.81
C ASP A 217 -27.70 -6.01 8.16
N THR A 218 -28.56 -6.34 9.10
CA THR A 218 -28.17 -6.69 10.49
C THR A 218 -27.27 -7.93 10.56
N ASN A 219 -27.31 -8.79 9.56
CA ASN A 219 -26.54 -10.04 9.53
C ASN A 219 -25.22 -9.91 8.73
N PHE A 220 -24.91 -8.71 8.21
CA PHE A 220 -23.74 -8.51 7.37
C PHE A 220 -22.43 -8.91 8.08
N VAL A 221 -22.22 -8.40 9.28
CA VAL A 221 -21.00 -8.70 10.06
C VAL A 221 -20.96 -10.16 10.49
N GLU A 222 -22.12 -10.76 10.79
CA GLU A 222 -22.21 -12.16 11.17
C GLU A 222 -21.82 -13.09 9.98
N ARG A 223 -22.22 -12.76 8.76
CA ARG A 223 -21.74 -13.48 7.57
C ARG A 223 -20.21 -13.41 7.43
N MET A 224 -19.62 -12.24 7.65
CA MET A 224 -18.15 -12.08 7.61
C MET A 224 -17.45 -12.93 8.69
N ARG A 225 -18.04 -13.05 9.89
CA ARG A 225 -17.54 -13.95 10.95
C ARG A 225 -17.56 -15.41 10.52
N GLN A 226 -18.65 -15.85 9.91
CA GLN A 226 -18.81 -17.23 9.44
C GLN A 226 -17.82 -17.57 8.32
N GLU A 227 -17.64 -16.66 7.34
CA GLU A 227 -16.66 -16.81 6.26
C GLU A 227 -15.24 -16.93 6.79
N THR A 228 -14.88 -16.08 7.75
CA THR A 228 -13.56 -16.09 8.40
C THR A 228 -13.33 -17.41 9.15
N SER A 229 -14.33 -17.87 9.91
CA SER A 229 -14.25 -19.13 10.67
C SER A 229 -14.09 -20.34 9.76
N SER A 230 -14.81 -20.37 8.64
CA SER A 230 -14.73 -21.44 7.64
C SER A 230 -13.37 -21.50 6.95
N SER A 231 -12.81 -20.34 6.59
CA SER A 231 -11.48 -20.23 5.97
C SER A 231 -10.34 -20.69 6.90
N MET A 232 -10.46 -20.43 8.21
CA MET A 232 -9.48 -20.89 9.21
C MET A 232 -9.49 -22.40 9.43
N GLN A 233 -10.65 -23.05 9.23
CA GLN A 233 -10.78 -24.51 9.35
C GLN A 233 -10.20 -25.25 8.14
N GLN A 234 -10.26 -24.67 6.95
CA GLN A 234 -9.72 -25.27 5.73
C GLN A 234 -8.18 -25.19 5.63
N ASN A 235 -7.54 -24.29 6.38
CA ASN A 235 -6.09 -24.11 6.38
C ASN A 235 -5.37 -24.86 7.52
N ARG A 236 -6.07 -25.73 8.25
CA ARG A 236 -5.51 -26.63 9.29
C ARG A 236 -5.44 -28.06 8.77
#